data_ee6009dd43eca4a0e1eaaab985cf53c9
#
_entry.id   ee6009dd43eca4a0e1eaaab985cf53c9
#
_cell.length_a   1.000
_cell.length_b   1.000
_cell.length_c   1.000
_cell.angle_alpha   90.00
_cell.angle_beta   90.00
_cell.angle_gamma   90.00
#
_symmetry.space_group_name_H-M   'P 1'
#
loop_
_entity.id
_entity.type
_entity.pdbx_description
1 polymer ?
#
loop_
_entity_poly.entity_id
_entity_poly.type
_entity_poly.pdbx_seq_one_letter_code
_entity_poly.pdbx_strand_id
1 'polypeptide(L)'
;MTIRITGLNSGLDTETIITELVSAQSAKKNSLVKAQTKLSWKMDAWKTLNSKIYSFYTGTVSDLRFSSAYAKKKTTVSNSSIASVIADANATDGVQTLKVNKLAKSGYLTGAELKKANGSLASYTGTTKLKDIEGMQLDGEGKISLTLKTGGKSTDISLSGDATIADLTKQLKNAGVNASFDETYQRFFISSTTTGKDADFSLTANNQNGFNALTAMGINVLDDATKSEYTRFANMSDADKAAYIDAQVQAKTEKANAAITAAEKTIADNQKLYDEFFEKSADPDFVKSELQTSEQITKFKEMLTAKRDSLKEAPEGETDEEKTAREAKLKEMEAKLKSVDTLAGYVSKMESAQQTKADNEALVANDSAAIRNDVTQDLEQRITMANAALSSNDYSAKATRIQGQDAEIELNNATFTSAANNFTINGMTITALAESSETVTMTTSNDYDGIYDTIRNLSKDIMS
;
A
#
# COMPACT_ATOMS: atom_id res chain seq x y z
N MET A 1 -6.92 -58.13 45.04
CA MET A 1 -6.66 -57.54 46.39
C MET A 1 -5.92 -58.57 47.19
N THR A 2 -4.65 -58.37 47.44
CA THR A 2 -3.87 -59.22 48.36
C THR A 2 -4.16 -58.75 49.77
N ILE A 3 -4.89 -59.56 50.54
CA ILE A 3 -5.11 -59.37 51.98
C ILE A 3 -3.77 -59.63 52.67
N ARG A 4 -3.10 -58.57 53.09
CA ARG A 4 -1.95 -58.69 54.02
C ARG A 4 -2.46 -58.63 55.44
N ILE A 5 -2.37 -59.77 56.14
CA ILE A 5 -2.64 -59.84 57.57
C ILE A 5 -1.31 -59.45 58.26
N THR A 6 -1.22 -58.22 58.73
CA THR A 6 -0.13 -57.74 59.57
C THR A 6 -0.58 -57.76 61.03
N GLY A 7 0.22 -58.36 61.94
CA GLY A 7 -0.05 -58.28 63.34
C GLY A 7 -0.18 -59.63 64.09
N LEU A 8 0.01 -60.80 63.45
CA LEU A 8 -0.22 -62.09 64.00
C LEU A 8 0.78 -62.51 65.10
N ASN A 9 1.85 -61.81 65.38
CA ASN A 9 2.88 -62.19 66.34
C ASN A 9 3.29 -61.08 67.36
N SER A 10 2.76 -59.86 67.26
CA SER A 10 3.14 -58.76 68.16
C SER A 10 1.97 -58.05 68.84
N GLY A 11 0.71 -58.41 68.53
CA GLY A 11 -0.49 -57.76 69.10
C GLY A 11 -0.61 -56.25 68.77
N LEU A 12 0.23 -55.74 67.94
CA LEU A 12 0.23 -54.29 67.52
C LEU A 12 -0.33 -54.20 66.13
N ASP A 13 -1.47 -53.53 65.98
CA ASP A 13 -2.05 -53.15 64.70
C ASP A 13 -1.25 -51.94 64.08
N THR A 14 -0.15 -52.29 63.45
CA THR A 14 0.78 -51.28 62.82
C THR A 14 0.13 -50.56 61.65
N GLU A 15 -0.87 -51.17 61.01
CA GLU A 15 -1.57 -50.60 59.86
C GLU A 15 -2.54 -49.47 60.30
N THR A 16 -3.25 -49.70 61.42
CA THR A 16 -4.06 -48.68 62.03
C THR A 16 -3.22 -47.51 62.56
N ILE A 17 -2.08 -47.79 63.21
CA ILE A 17 -1.14 -46.74 63.68
C ILE A 17 -0.59 -45.91 62.53
N ILE A 18 -0.18 -46.53 61.41
CA ILE A 18 0.31 -45.83 60.20
C ILE A 18 -0.80 -44.99 59.57
N THR A 19 -2.02 -45.54 59.48
CA THR A 19 -3.20 -44.86 58.94
C THR A 19 -3.55 -43.61 59.75
N GLU A 20 -3.55 -43.74 61.08
CA GLU A 20 -3.80 -42.64 62.02
C GLU A 20 -2.75 -41.58 61.97
N LEU A 21 -1.46 -41.94 61.84
CA LEU A 21 -0.33 -40.99 61.63
C LEU A 21 -0.40 -40.27 60.30
N VAL A 22 -0.72 -41.01 59.24
CA VAL A 22 -0.91 -40.42 57.90
C VAL A 22 -2.14 -39.50 57.87
N SER A 23 -3.20 -39.87 58.55
CA SER A 23 -4.42 -39.07 58.70
C SER A 23 -4.14 -37.76 59.46
N ALA A 24 -3.39 -37.84 60.58
CA ALA A 24 -2.99 -36.66 61.38
C ALA A 24 -2.08 -35.70 60.56
N GLN A 25 -1.13 -36.24 59.80
CA GLN A 25 -0.30 -35.44 58.92
C GLN A 25 -1.10 -34.85 57.76
N SER A 26 -2.05 -35.61 57.20
CA SER A 26 -2.97 -35.16 56.18
C SER A 26 -3.88 -34.03 56.67
N ALA A 27 -4.37 -34.12 57.90
CA ALA A 27 -5.17 -33.08 58.55
C ALA A 27 -4.37 -31.74 58.66
N LYS A 28 -3.09 -31.83 59.05
CA LYS A 28 -2.19 -30.67 59.12
C LYS A 28 -1.91 -30.08 57.72
N LYS A 29 -1.62 -30.92 56.73
CA LYS A 29 -1.46 -30.53 55.35
C LYS A 29 -2.73 -29.84 54.81
N ASN A 30 -3.89 -30.42 55.05
CA ASN A 30 -5.18 -29.87 54.61
C ASN A 30 -5.49 -28.50 55.25
N SER A 31 -5.09 -28.32 56.50
CA SER A 31 -5.19 -27.01 57.18
C SER A 31 -4.32 -25.95 56.51
N LEU A 32 -3.08 -26.29 56.16
CA LEU A 32 -2.17 -25.39 55.45
C LEU A 32 -2.68 -25.06 54.03
N VAL A 33 -3.19 -26.08 53.31
CA VAL A 33 -3.80 -25.89 51.99
C VAL A 33 -5.00 -24.94 52.06
N LYS A 34 -5.88 -25.12 53.08
CA LYS A 34 -7.02 -24.22 53.32
C LYS A 34 -6.57 -22.79 53.63
N ALA A 35 -5.49 -22.63 54.42
CA ALA A 35 -4.93 -21.31 54.72
C ALA A 35 -4.35 -20.64 53.46
N GLN A 36 -3.61 -21.40 52.64
CA GLN A 36 -3.09 -20.96 51.35
C GLN A 36 -4.21 -20.55 50.41
N THR A 37 -5.25 -21.38 50.26
CA THR A 37 -6.41 -21.08 49.43
C THR A 37 -7.12 -19.80 49.89
N LYS A 38 -7.33 -19.64 51.21
CA LYS A 38 -7.90 -18.40 51.76
C LYS A 38 -7.03 -17.17 51.46
N LEU A 39 -5.71 -17.30 51.52
CA LEU A 39 -4.78 -16.23 51.19
C LEU A 39 -4.86 -15.88 49.70
N SER A 40 -4.88 -16.91 48.85
CA SER A 40 -5.06 -16.70 47.40
C SER A 40 -6.36 -15.95 47.11
N TRP A 41 -7.49 -16.38 47.67
CA TRP A 41 -8.77 -15.68 47.49
C TRP A 41 -8.74 -14.23 47.97
N LYS A 42 -8.06 -13.96 49.08
CA LYS A 42 -7.85 -12.57 49.54
C LYS A 42 -7.02 -11.78 48.56
N MET A 43 -5.93 -12.34 48.05
CA MET A 43 -5.09 -11.70 47.07
C MET A 43 -5.86 -11.41 45.75
N ASP A 44 -6.66 -12.35 45.27
CA ASP A 44 -7.48 -12.21 44.09
C ASP A 44 -8.58 -11.15 44.28
N ALA A 45 -9.21 -11.12 45.46
CA ALA A 45 -10.15 -10.06 45.80
C ALA A 45 -9.51 -8.68 45.84
N TRP A 46 -8.29 -8.58 46.43
CA TRP A 46 -7.51 -7.32 46.41
C TRP A 46 -7.09 -6.88 45.01
N LYS A 47 -6.65 -7.83 44.16
CA LYS A 47 -6.32 -7.53 42.75
C LYS A 47 -7.54 -7.04 42.00
N THR A 48 -8.68 -7.73 42.19
CA THR A 48 -9.94 -7.33 41.55
C THR A 48 -10.38 -5.94 41.98
N LEU A 49 -10.34 -5.67 43.31
CA LEU A 49 -10.66 -4.34 43.85
C LEU A 49 -9.71 -3.27 43.33
N ASN A 50 -8.43 -3.54 43.33
CA ASN A 50 -7.43 -2.60 42.79
C ASN A 50 -7.68 -2.31 41.30
N SER A 51 -7.96 -3.34 40.49
CA SER A 51 -8.29 -3.16 39.08
C SER A 51 -9.55 -2.30 38.88
N LYS A 52 -10.60 -2.53 39.70
CA LYS A 52 -11.82 -1.72 39.66
C LYS A 52 -11.56 -0.26 40.03
N ILE A 53 -10.83 -0.02 41.13
CA ILE A 53 -10.47 1.34 41.57
C ILE A 53 -9.61 2.05 40.51
N TYR A 54 -8.64 1.35 39.96
CA TYR A 54 -7.77 1.89 38.92
C TYR A 54 -8.56 2.24 37.65
N SER A 55 -9.43 1.35 37.16
CA SER A 55 -10.29 1.61 36.01
C SER A 55 -11.26 2.77 36.25
N PHE A 56 -11.84 2.85 37.43
CA PHE A 56 -12.68 3.97 37.84
C PHE A 56 -11.92 5.29 37.87
N TYR A 57 -10.72 5.31 38.45
CA TYR A 57 -9.88 6.52 38.52
C TYR A 57 -9.39 6.96 37.13
N THR A 58 -8.89 6.02 36.31
CA THR A 58 -8.34 6.33 34.98
C THR A 58 -9.40 6.55 33.91
N GLY A 59 -10.60 6.02 34.09
CA GLY A 59 -11.77 6.23 33.23
C GLY A 59 -12.64 7.38 33.75
N THR A 60 -13.72 7.03 34.44
CA THR A 60 -14.80 7.97 34.78
C THR A 60 -14.33 9.21 35.56
N VAL A 61 -13.43 9.04 36.55
CA VAL A 61 -12.94 10.20 37.34
C VAL A 61 -11.99 11.05 36.50
N SER A 62 -11.14 10.44 35.67
CA SER A 62 -10.22 11.17 34.82
C SER A 62 -10.97 12.04 33.79
N ASP A 63 -12.02 11.49 33.17
CA ASP A 63 -12.82 12.22 32.19
C ASP A 63 -13.56 13.41 32.82
N LEU A 64 -14.06 13.25 34.05
CA LEU A 64 -14.76 14.30 34.80
C LEU A 64 -13.85 15.44 35.31
N ARG A 65 -12.53 15.28 35.25
CA ARG A 65 -11.57 16.34 35.61
C ARG A 65 -11.48 17.44 34.55
N PHE A 66 -11.91 17.14 33.32
CA PHE A 66 -11.85 18.11 32.24
C PHE A 66 -13.15 18.91 32.12
N SER A 67 -13.02 20.21 31.86
CA SER A 67 -14.15 21.10 31.65
C SER A 67 -15.03 20.65 30.47
N SER A 68 -14.47 19.95 29.51
CA SER A 68 -15.19 19.38 28.36
C SER A 68 -16.28 18.38 28.77
N ALA A 69 -16.16 17.71 29.92
CA ALA A 69 -17.20 16.81 30.45
C ALA A 69 -18.49 17.57 30.81
N TYR A 70 -18.36 18.86 31.14
CA TYR A 70 -19.45 19.73 31.58
C TYR A 70 -19.87 20.78 30.53
N ALA A 71 -19.12 20.84 29.43
CA ALA A 71 -19.38 21.77 28.33
C ALA A 71 -19.94 21.06 27.09
N LYS A 72 -20.71 19.97 27.30
CA LYS A 72 -21.33 19.22 26.19
C LYS A 72 -22.37 20.07 25.48
N LYS A 73 -22.33 20.03 24.15
CA LYS A 73 -23.29 20.69 23.28
C LYS A 73 -24.17 19.68 22.56
N LYS A 74 -25.41 20.06 22.33
CA LYS A 74 -26.39 19.34 21.53
C LYS A 74 -26.77 20.18 20.34
N THR A 75 -26.80 19.56 19.17
CA THR A 75 -27.28 20.19 17.94
C THR A 75 -28.53 19.52 17.44
N THR A 76 -29.44 20.29 16.92
CA THR A 76 -30.60 19.80 16.19
C THR A 76 -30.68 20.50 14.83
N VAL A 77 -30.97 19.72 13.80
CA VAL A 77 -31.16 20.23 12.43
C VAL A 77 -32.61 20.01 12.03
N SER A 78 -33.24 21.02 11.46
CA SER A 78 -34.66 20.96 11.08
C SER A 78 -34.97 19.89 10.04
N ASN A 79 -33.96 19.51 9.22
CA ASN A 79 -34.06 18.43 8.26
C ASN A 79 -32.72 17.61 8.25
N SER A 80 -32.69 16.49 8.95
CA SER A 80 -31.52 15.62 9.08
C SER A 80 -31.19 14.84 7.81
N SER A 81 -32.03 14.85 6.78
CA SER A 81 -31.70 14.25 5.49
C SER A 81 -30.78 15.14 4.62
N ILE A 82 -30.75 16.45 4.91
CA ILE A 82 -29.93 17.43 4.17
C ILE A 82 -28.55 17.57 4.80
N ALA A 83 -28.50 17.64 6.14
CA ALA A 83 -27.22 17.78 6.86
C ALA A 83 -27.28 17.14 8.24
N SER A 84 -26.12 16.71 8.73
CA SER A 84 -25.87 16.29 10.11
C SER A 84 -24.86 17.25 10.73
N VAL A 85 -25.05 17.63 11.99
CA VAL A 85 -24.18 18.57 12.70
C VAL A 85 -23.82 18.02 14.07
N ILE A 86 -22.52 18.04 14.37
CA ILE A 86 -21.98 17.71 15.69
C ILE A 86 -21.27 18.95 16.21
N ALA A 87 -21.62 19.40 17.41
CA ALA A 87 -20.96 20.52 18.07
C ALA A 87 -19.92 20.00 19.08
N ASP A 88 -18.77 20.62 19.13
CA ASP A 88 -17.84 20.45 20.23
C ASP A 88 -18.15 21.40 21.40
N ALA A 89 -17.38 21.30 22.49
CA ALA A 89 -17.58 22.12 23.68
C ALA A 89 -17.43 23.64 23.44
N ASN A 90 -16.75 24.04 22.36
CA ASN A 90 -16.47 25.43 22.01
C ASN A 90 -17.49 26.03 21.04
N ALA A 91 -18.45 25.22 20.56
CA ALA A 91 -19.47 25.69 19.65
C ALA A 91 -20.35 26.77 20.31
N THR A 92 -20.65 27.81 19.55
CA THR A 92 -21.48 28.91 20.02
C THR A 92 -22.97 28.49 20.04
N ASP A 93 -23.65 28.76 21.17
CA ASP A 93 -25.10 28.55 21.28
C ASP A 93 -25.87 29.51 20.36
N GLY A 94 -26.93 29.01 19.79
CA GLY A 94 -27.83 29.82 18.96
C GLY A 94 -28.45 29.07 17.80
N VAL A 95 -29.22 29.80 17.01
CA VAL A 95 -29.85 29.31 15.79
C VAL A 95 -29.08 29.86 14.60
N GLN A 96 -28.72 28.97 13.69
CA GLN A 96 -28.00 29.28 12.47
C GLN A 96 -28.75 28.72 11.26
N THR A 97 -28.55 29.32 10.12
CA THR A 97 -29.13 28.86 8.85
C THR A 97 -28.07 28.18 8.00
N LEU A 98 -28.39 27.01 7.46
CA LEU A 98 -27.53 26.23 6.59
C LEU A 98 -28.28 25.93 5.28
N LYS A 99 -27.58 26.08 4.15
CA LYS A 99 -28.00 25.59 2.85
C LYS A 99 -26.88 24.77 2.23
N VAL A 100 -27.21 23.62 1.68
CA VAL A 100 -26.21 22.76 0.98
C VAL A 100 -26.38 22.98 -0.52
N ASN A 101 -25.48 23.77 -1.11
CA ASN A 101 -25.55 24.12 -2.53
C ASN A 101 -25.03 22.98 -3.42
N LYS A 102 -23.90 22.33 -3.02
CA LYS A 102 -23.26 21.22 -3.76
C LYS A 102 -22.66 20.20 -2.81
N LEU A 103 -22.65 18.95 -3.23
CA LEU A 103 -21.89 17.89 -2.59
C LEU A 103 -20.54 17.70 -3.28
N ALA A 104 -19.53 17.33 -2.52
CA ALA A 104 -18.26 16.92 -3.07
C ALA A 104 -18.42 15.63 -3.90
N LYS A 105 -17.79 15.60 -5.07
CA LYS A 105 -17.78 14.45 -5.99
C LYS A 105 -16.37 14.08 -6.35
N SER A 106 -16.11 12.78 -6.49
CA SER A 106 -14.89 12.27 -7.10
C SER A 106 -14.95 12.45 -8.61
N GLY A 107 -13.81 12.70 -9.23
CA GLY A 107 -13.67 12.58 -10.67
C GLY A 107 -13.87 11.12 -11.09
N TYR A 108 -14.66 10.87 -12.14
CA TYR A 108 -14.98 9.52 -12.60
C TYR A 108 -15.01 9.45 -14.13
N LEU A 109 -14.30 8.48 -14.72
CA LEU A 109 -14.32 8.18 -16.15
C LEU A 109 -14.78 6.73 -16.33
N THR A 110 -15.93 6.55 -16.96
CA THR A 110 -16.39 5.26 -17.48
C THR A 110 -16.09 5.21 -18.96
N GLY A 111 -15.19 4.33 -19.36
CA GLY A 111 -14.79 4.16 -20.75
C GLY A 111 -15.92 3.69 -21.66
N ALA A 112 -15.76 3.89 -22.96
CA ALA A 112 -16.63 3.31 -23.95
C ALA A 112 -16.49 1.79 -23.94
N GLU A 113 -17.53 1.09 -24.40
CA GLU A 113 -17.52 -0.35 -24.60
C GLU A 113 -16.58 -0.71 -25.76
N LEU A 114 -15.59 -1.57 -25.48
CA LEU A 114 -14.65 -1.99 -26.50
C LEU A 114 -15.30 -3.02 -27.42
N LYS A 115 -15.22 -2.75 -28.73
CA LYS A 115 -15.78 -3.59 -29.78
C LYS A 115 -14.72 -3.94 -30.81
N LYS A 116 -14.83 -5.10 -31.40
CA LYS A 116 -14.05 -5.49 -32.60
C LYS A 116 -14.55 -4.76 -33.83
N ALA A 117 -13.75 -4.71 -34.90
CA ALA A 117 -14.11 -4.09 -36.18
C ALA A 117 -15.41 -4.60 -36.78
N ASN A 118 -15.76 -5.87 -36.50
CA ASN A 118 -17.03 -6.44 -36.89
C ASN A 118 -18.24 -5.97 -36.05
N GLY A 119 -18.03 -5.06 -35.09
CA GLY A 119 -19.07 -4.52 -34.20
C GLY A 119 -19.45 -5.42 -33.03
N SER A 120 -18.88 -6.63 -32.90
CA SER A 120 -19.12 -7.50 -31.76
C SER A 120 -18.38 -6.96 -30.52
N LEU A 121 -18.91 -7.29 -29.32
CA LEU A 121 -18.22 -7.02 -28.06
C LEU A 121 -16.83 -7.67 -28.08
N ALA A 122 -15.81 -6.94 -27.66
CA ALA A 122 -14.49 -7.51 -27.46
C ALA A 122 -14.52 -8.56 -26.34
N SER A 123 -13.51 -9.39 -26.26
CA SER A 123 -13.35 -10.40 -25.21
C SER A 123 -11.94 -10.28 -24.60
N TYR A 124 -11.56 -9.05 -24.28
CA TYR A 124 -10.27 -8.77 -23.63
C TYR A 124 -10.35 -9.10 -22.14
N THR A 125 -9.22 -9.51 -21.61
CA THR A 125 -9.04 -9.82 -20.19
C THR A 125 -7.92 -8.96 -19.62
N GLY A 126 -7.74 -8.96 -18.31
CA GLY A 126 -6.61 -8.28 -17.67
C GLY A 126 -5.24 -8.72 -18.20
N THR A 127 -5.12 -9.94 -18.74
CA THR A 127 -3.89 -10.49 -19.34
C THR A 127 -3.71 -10.16 -20.83
N THR A 128 -4.70 -9.56 -21.47
CA THR A 128 -4.59 -9.11 -22.88
C THR A 128 -3.50 -8.08 -23.01
N LYS A 129 -2.59 -8.25 -23.97
CA LYS A 129 -1.53 -7.28 -24.25
C LYS A 129 -2.11 -6.03 -24.91
N LEU A 130 -1.54 -4.89 -24.61
CA LEU A 130 -2.01 -3.59 -25.14
C LEU A 130 -1.98 -3.58 -26.68
N LYS A 131 -0.94 -4.14 -27.29
CA LYS A 131 -0.83 -4.24 -28.76
C LYS A 131 -1.94 -5.06 -29.42
N ASP A 132 -2.59 -5.95 -28.68
CA ASP A 132 -3.65 -6.83 -29.18
C ASP A 132 -5.04 -6.17 -29.09
N ILE A 133 -5.13 -4.98 -28.49
CA ILE A 133 -6.36 -4.17 -28.50
C ILE A 133 -6.56 -3.59 -29.90
N GLU A 134 -7.72 -3.78 -30.47
CA GLU A 134 -8.03 -3.32 -31.82
C GLU A 134 -7.97 -1.80 -31.94
N GLY A 135 -7.27 -1.29 -32.95
CA GLY A 135 -7.03 0.13 -33.14
C GLY A 135 -5.84 0.69 -32.34
N MET A 136 -5.16 -0.15 -31.55
CA MET A 136 -3.95 0.27 -30.82
C MET A 136 -2.83 0.61 -31.81
N GLN A 137 -2.20 1.75 -31.60
CA GLN A 137 -1.02 2.17 -32.33
C GLN A 137 0.12 2.41 -31.36
N LEU A 138 1.30 1.90 -31.68
CA LEU A 138 2.50 2.02 -30.88
C LEU A 138 3.48 2.99 -31.58
N ASP A 139 4.34 3.66 -30.83
CA ASP A 139 5.41 4.46 -31.38
C ASP A 139 6.54 3.62 -32.01
N GLY A 140 7.59 4.27 -32.52
CA GLY A 140 8.73 3.59 -33.15
C GLY A 140 9.52 2.67 -32.21
N GLU A 141 9.34 2.82 -30.89
CA GLU A 141 9.92 1.95 -29.86
C GLU A 141 8.97 0.85 -29.38
N GLY A 142 7.78 0.75 -29.96
CA GLY A 142 6.76 -0.21 -29.56
C GLY A 142 6.07 0.12 -28.26
N LYS A 143 5.93 1.41 -27.92
CA LYS A 143 5.34 1.90 -26.67
C LYS A 143 4.13 2.79 -26.90
N ILE A 144 3.34 2.99 -25.85
CA ILE A 144 2.35 4.06 -25.72
C ILE A 144 2.83 5.06 -24.66
N SER A 145 2.57 6.35 -24.86
CA SER A 145 3.00 7.43 -23.96
C SER A 145 1.83 8.33 -23.60
N LEU A 146 1.49 8.35 -22.31
CA LEU A 146 0.36 9.07 -21.73
C LEU A 146 0.85 9.93 -20.55
N THR A 147 0.12 10.99 -20.23
CA THR A 147 0.31 11.75 -18.98
C THR A 147 -0.99 11.73 -18.17
N LEU A 148 -0.89 11.31 -16.93
CA LEU A 148 -1.93 11.46 -15.92
C LEU A 148 -1.59 12.64 -15.01
N LYS A 149 -2.53 13.59 -14.88
CA LYS A 149 -2.43 14.67 -13.90
C LYS A 149 -3.55 14.51 -12.87
N THR A 150 -3.21 14.53 -11.59
CA THR A 150 -4.12 14.49 -10.45
C THR A 150 -3.47 15.09 -9.21
N GLY A 151 -4.24 15.78 -8.36
CA GLY A 151 -3.72 16.40 -7.14
C GLY A 151 -2.57 17.40 -7.38
N GLY A 152 -2.60 18.10 -8.51
CA GLY A 152 -1.52 19.02 -8.92
C GLY A 152 -0.24 18.34 -9.42
N LYS A 153 -0.14 16.99 -9.36
CA LYS A 153 1.01 16.19 -9.81
C LYS A 153 0.76 15.65 -11.22
N SER A 154 1.77 15.78 -12.07
CA SER A 154 1.81 15.19 -13.41
C SER A 154 2.70 13.95 -13.40
N THR A 155 2.23 12.84 -13.95
CA THR A 155 2.97 11.58 -14.02
C THR A 155 2.91 11.03 -15.45
N ASP A 156 4.07 10.87 -16.05
CA ASP A 156 4.17 10.24 -17.37
C ASP A 156 4.15 8.72 -17.23
N ILE A 157 3.35 8.10 -18.07
CA ILE A 157 3.16 6.67 -18.16
C ILE A 157 3.63 6.23 -19.55
N SER A 158 4.71 5.46 -19.60
CA SER A 158 5.19 4.81 -20.82
C SER A 158 5.10 3.31 -20.65
N LEU A 159 4.41 2.64 -21.55
CA LEU A 159 4.19 1.19 -21.49
C LEU A 159 4.50 0.55 -22.85
N SER A 160 5.21 -0.58 -22.82
CA SER A 160 5.40 -1.42 -24.01
C SER A 160 4.06 -1.97 -24.48
N GLY A 161 3.91 -2.17 -25.77
CA GLY A 161 2.78 -2.89 -26.34
C GLY A 161 2.63 -4.33 -25.84
N ASP A 162 3.71 -4.93 -25.30
CA ASP A 162 3.66 -6.26 -24.65
C ASP A 162 3.16 -6.20 -23.19
N ALA A 163 3.06 -5.01 -22.58
CA ALA A 163 2.39 -4.85 -21.30
C ALA A 163 0.90 -5.18 -21.43
N THR A 164 0.31 -5.65 -20.32
CA THR A 164 -1.08 -6.08 -20.27
C THR A 164 -2.03 -4.95 -19.83
N ILE A 165 -3.34 -5.17 -20.01
CA ILE A 165 -4.38 -4.30 -19.45
C ILE A 165 -4.22 -4.17 -17.92
N ALA A 166 -3.85 -5.27 -17.23
CA ALA A 166 -3.59 -5.25 -15.79
C ALA A 166 -2.37 -4.39 -15.45
N ASP A 167 -1.32 -4.40 -16.27
CA ASP A 167 -0.15 -3.52 -16.07
C ASP A 167 -0.52 -2.06 -16.25
N LEU A 168 -1.33 -1.70 -17.24
CA LEU A 168 -1.84 -0.34 -17.42
C LEU A 168 -2.65 0.12 -16.21
N THR A 169 -3.61 -0.68 -15.76
CA THR A 169 -4.44 -0.33 -14.58
C THR A 169 -3.59 -0.19 -13.32
N LYS A 170 -2.55 -1.00 -13.16
CA LYS A 170 -1.57 -0.91 -12.07
C LYS A 170 -0.76 0.40 -12.15
N GLN A 171 -0.29 0.76 -13.33
CA GLN A 171 0.45 2.02 -13.53
C GLN A 171 -0.42 3.25 -13.25
N LEU A 172 -1.67 3.24 -13.68
CA LEU A 172 -2.63 4.29 -13.36
C LEU A 172 -2.86 4.42 -11.85
N LYS A 173 -2.99 3.28 -11.13
CA LYS A 173 -3.09 3.27 -9.66
C LYS A 173 -1.84 3.86 -9.00
N ASN A 174 -0.66 3.47 -9.46
CA ASN A 174 0.61 4.00 -8.94
C ASN A 174 0.75 5.50 -9.22
N ALA A 175 0.14 6.01 -10.29
CA ALA A 175 0.13 7.42 -10.64
C ALA A 175 -0.90 8.24 -9.84
N GLY A 176 -1.78 7.61 -9.05
CA GLY A 176 -2.63 8.30 -8.06
C GLY A 176 -4.12 8.30 -8.35
N VAL A 177 -4.62 7.42 -9.23
CA VAL A 177 -6.06 7.21 -9.46
C VAL A 177 -6.44 5.76 -9.20
N ASN A 178 -7.71 5.48 -8.97
CA ASN A 178 -8.23 4.13 -9.04
C ASN A 178 -8.47 3.78 -10.51
N ALA A 179 -8.08 2.58 -10.93
CA ALA A 179 -8.30 2.10 -12.30
C ALA A 179 -8.64 0.61 -12.30
N SER A 180 -9.59 0.21 -13.11
CA SER A 180 -9.95 -1.20 -13.35
C SER A 180 -10.46 -1.38 -14.75
N PHE A 181 -10.42 -2.64 -15.23
CA PHE A 181 -11.05 -3.07 -16.46
C PHE A 181 -12.10 -4.12 -16.13
N ASP A 182 -13.31 -3.91 -16.62
CA ASP A 182 -14.41 -4.86 -16.47
C ASP A 182 -14.47 -5.77 -17.70
N GLU A 183 -14.16 -7.05 -17.49
CA GLU A 183 -14.10 -8.06 -18.56
C GLU A 183 -15.48 -8.44 -19.08
N THR A 184 -16.55 -8.23 -18.30
CA THR A 184 -17.92 -8.53 -18.71
C THR A 184 -18.48 -7.45 -19.64
N TYR A 185 -18.30 -6.18 -19.24
CA TYR A 185 -18.79 -5.04 -20.00
C TYR A 185 -17.73 -4.42 -20.92
N GLN A 186 -16.51 -4.99 -20.93
CA GLN A 186 -15.40 -4.56 -21.79
C GLN A 186 -15.15 -3.05 -21.71
N ARG A 187 -15.02 -2.52 -20.48
CA ARG A 187 -14.85 -1.08 -20.21
C ARG A 187 -13.77 -0.82 -19.17
N PHE A 188 -13.09 0.28 -19.34
CA PHE A 188 -12.24 0.84 -18.29
C PHE A 188 -13.06 1.72 -17.34
N PHE A 189 -12.75 1.64 -16.05
CA PHE A 189 -13.26 2.51 -15.00
C PHE A 189 -12.08 3.17 -14.31
N ILE A 190 -12.04 4.50 -14.32
CA ILE A 190 -10.99 5.29 -13.70
C ILE A 190 -11.66 6.33 -12.79
N SER A 191 -11.16 6.50 -11.56
CA SER A 191 -11.69 7.50 -10.64
C SER A 191 -10.59 8.12 -9.80
N SER A 192 -10.79 9.36 -9.34
CA SER A 192 -9.95 9.95 -8.32
C SER A 192 -10.03 9.15 -7.01
N THR A 193 -8.99 9.20 -6.20
CA THR A 193 -8.92 8.49 -4.91
C THR A 193 -9.71 9.18 -3.80
N THR A 194 -9.95 10.48 -3.96
CA THR A 194 -10.74 11.32 -3.03
C THR A 194 -11.70 12.20 -3.81
N THR A 195 -12.63 12.83 -3.09
CA THR A 195 -13.53 13.85 -3.63
C THR A 195 -12.84 15.20 -3.75
N GLY A 196 -13.47 16.14 -4.43
CA GLY A 196 -13.02 17.52 -4.57
C GLY A 196 -12.44 17.84 -5.94
N LYS A 197 -12.43 19.12 -6.27
CA LYS A 197 -11.94 19.64 -7.54
C LYS A 197 -10.43 19.39 -7.72
N ASP A 198 -9.65 19.58 -6.67
CA ASP A 198 -8.19 19.40 -6.74
C ASP A 198 -7.78 17.93 -6.86
N ALA A 199 -8.64 17.00 -6.43
CA ALA A 199 -8.44 15.56 -6.60
C ALA A 199 -8.85 15.06 -7.99
N ASP A 200 -9.47 15.88 -8.81
CA ASP A 200 -9.85 15.51 -10.18
C ASP A 200 -8.62 15.16 -11.02
N PHE A 201 -8.81 14.45 -12.10
CA PHE A 201 -7.72 14.00 -12.95
C PHE A 201 -7.97 14.33 -14.42
N SER A 202 -6.89 14.47 -15.16
CA SER A 202 -6.89 14.46 -16.62
C SER A 202 -5.96 13.36 -17.13
N LEU A 203 -6.36 12.70 -18.22
CA LEU A 203 -5.55 11.71 -18.90
C LEU A 203 -5.33 12.19 -20.34
N THR A 204 -4.09 12.54 -20.66
CA THR A 204 -3.70 13.12 -21.95
C THR A 204 -2.67 12.26 -22.67
N ALA A 205 -2.62 12.38 -23.97
CA ALA A 205 -1.60 11.76 -24.79
C ALA A 205 -0.39 12.67 -24.94
N ASN A 206 0.80 12.08 -25.03
CA ASN A 206 2.04 12.82 -25.25
C ASN A 206 2.40 12.92 -26.75
N ASN A 207 1.86 12.00 -27.56
CA ASN A 207 2.05 11.93 -29.00
C ASN A 207 0.81 11.33 -29.68
N GLN A 208 0.80 11.31 -31.02
CA GLN A 208 -0.33 10.79 -31.81
C GLN A 208 -0.64 9.32 -31.48
N ASN A 209 0.38 8.49 -31.24
CA ASN A 209 0.17 7.09 -30.92
C ASN A 209 -0.50 6.93 -29.53
N GLY A 210 -0.14 7.75 -28.55
CA GLY A 210 -0.84 7.83 -27.26
C GLY A 210 -2.29 8.27 -27.41
N PHE A 211 -2.60 9.24 -28.28
CA PHE A 211 -3.97 9.66 -28.57
C PHE A 211 -4.80 8.52 -29.20
N ASN A 212 -4.21 7.84 -30.17
CA ASN A 212 -4.84 6.68 -30.80
C ASN A 212 -5.05 5.53 -29.79
N ALA A 213 -4.09 5.33 -28.87
CA ALA A 213 -4.22 4.33 -27.80
C ALA A 213 -5.37 4.67 -26.83
N LEU A 214 -5.50 5.94 -26.40
CA LEU A 214 -6.64 6.36 -25.57
C LEU A 214 -7.98 6.13 -26.30
N THR A 215 -8.01 6.37 -27.62
CA THR A 215 -9.19 6.14 -28.46
C THR A 215 -9.49 4.64 -28.56
N ALA A 216 -8.49 3.80 -28.83
CA ALA A 216 -8.64 2.35 -28.90
C ALA A 216 -9.12 1.73 -27.59
N MET A 217 -8.66 2.28 -26.45
CA MET A 217 -9.11 1.89 -25.12
C MET A 217 -10.46 2.47 -24.71
N GLY A 218 -11.08 3.29 -25.54
CA GLY A 218 -12.37 3.91 -25.27
C GLY A 218 -12.35 4.92 -24.10
N ILE A 219 -11.19 5.45 -23.72
CA ILE A 219 -11.02 6.38 -22.59
C ILE A 219 -10.56 7.77 -23.03
N ASN A 220 -10.55 8.04 -24.32
CA ASN A 220 -10.22 9.35 -24.87
C ASN A 220 -11.40 10.29 -24.75
N VAL A 221 -11.38 11.20 -23.77
CA VAL A 221 -12.43 12.19 -23.51
C VAL A 221 -11.84 13.61 -23.49
N LEU A 222 -12.60 14.60 -23.97
CA LEU A 222 -12.25 16.01 -23.89
C LEU A 222 -13.17 16.70 -22.88
N ASP A 223 -12.97 16.41 -21.61
CA ASP A 223 -13.60 17.14 -20.51
C ASP A 223 -12.79 18.40 -20.15
N ASP A 224 -13.28 19.22 -19.22
CA ASP A 224 -12.63 20.49 -18.89
C ASP A 224 -11.22 20.29 -18.31
N ALA A 225 -10.98 19.21 -17.53
CA ALA A 225 -9.67 18.91 -17.00
C ALA A 225 -8.68 18.53 -18.10
N THR A 226 -9.06 17.62 -18.99
CA THR A 226 -8.26 17.18 -20.14
C THR A 226 -8.02 18.32 -21.11
N LYS A 227 -9.08 19.11 -21.41
CA LYS A 227 -8.98 20.32 -22.26
C LYS A 227 -8.04 21.34 -21.67
N SER A 228 -8.06 21.56 -20.36
CA SER A 228 -7.15 22.46 -19.66
C SER A 228 -5.70 22.05 -19.84
N GLU A 229 -5.37 20.75 -19.73
CA GLU A 229 -4.00 20.28 -19.94
C GLU A 229 -3.54 20.42 -21.38
N TYR A 230 -4.36 20.06 -22.36
CA TYR A 230 -4.01 20.30 -23.77
C TYR A 230 -3.84 21.80 -24.05
N THR A 231 -4.72 22.67 -23.53
CA THR A 231 -4.62 24.12 -23.68
C THR A 231 -3.35 24.66 -23.03
N ARG A 232 -2.93 24.13 -21.89
CA ARG A 232 -1.67 24.49 -21.23
C ARG A 232 -0.46 24.22 -22.12
N PHE A 233 -0.38 23.03 -22.73
CA PHE A 233 0.73 22.71 -23.66
C PHE A 233 0.64 23.52 -24.94
N ALA A 234 -0.53 23.65 -25.55
CA ALA A 234 -0.71 24.36 -26.82
C ALA A 234 -0.33 25.86 -26.73
N ASN A 235 -0.52 26.48 -25.55
CA ASN A 235 -0.29 27.91 -25.33
C ASN A 235 0.97 28.21 -24.49
N MET A 236 1.90 27.28 -24.36
CA MET A 236 3.14 27.51 -23.60
C MET A 236 3.94 28.66 -24.22
N SER A 237 4.28 29.65 -23.42
CA SER A 237 5.27 30.69 -23.82
C SER A 237 6.66 30.09 -23.90
N ASP A 238 7.58 30.78 -24.59
CA ASP A 238 8.97 30.32 -24.68
C ASP A 238 9.65 30.25 -23.30
N ALA A 239 9.28 31.13 -22.39
CA ALA A 239 9.74 31.08 -21.00
C ALA A 239 9.22 29.84 -20.27
N ASP A 240 7.93 29.48 -20.46
CA ASP A 240 7.35 28.28 -19.86
C ASP A 240 7.96 26.99 -20.43
N LYS A 241 8.25 26.98 -21.75
CA LYS A 241 8.94 25.85 -22.40
C LYS A 241 10.35 25.68 -21.82
N ALA A 242 11.10 26.76 -21.68
CA ALA A 242 12.45 26.72 -21.09
C ALA A 242 12.39 26.20 -19.62
N ALA A 243 11.48 26.72 -18.81
CA ALA A 243 11.31 26.31 -17.44
C ALA A 243 10.88 24.82 -17.33
N TYR A 244 10.00 24.36 -18.23
CA TYR A 244 9.59 22.94 -18.29
C TYR A 244 10.80 22.06 -18.64
N ILE A 245 11.57 22.42 -19.67
CA ILE A 245 12.76 21.66 -20.09
C ILE A 245 13.76 21.59 -18.94
N ASP A 246 14.07 22.70 -18.29
CA ASP A 246 15.01 22.75 -17.17
C ASP A 246 14.57 21.87 -16.01
N ALA A 247 13.29 21.92 -15.64
CA ALA A 247 12.74 21.09 -14.58
C ALA A 247 12.80 19.58 -14.92
N GLN A 248 12.50 19.19 -16.16
CA GLN A 248 12.55 17.79 -16.58
C GLN A 248 14.01 17.27 -16.69
N VAL A 249 14.94 18.11 -17.16
CA VAL A 249 16.37 17.78 -17.20
C VAL A 249 16.88 17.54 -15.77
N GLN A 250 16.56 18.45 -14.85
CA GLN A 250 16.93 18.30 -13.44
C GLN A 250 16.36 16.99 -12.85
N ALA A 251 15.08 16.71 -13.05
CA ALA A 251 14.43 15.49 -12.51
C ALA A 251 15.06 14.21 -13.08
N LYS A 252 15.36 14.16 -14.39
CA LYS A 252 16.04 13.01 -15.01
C LYS A 252 17.47 12.83 -14.46
N THR A 253 18.20 13.92 -14.28
CA THR A 253 19.56 13.91 -13.72
C THR A 253 19.57 13.45 -12.25
N GLU A 254 18.65 13.95 -11.43
CA GLU A 254 18.49 13.51 -10.04
C GLU A 254 18.15 12.02 -9.95
N LYS A 255 17.27 11.54 -10.82
CA LYS A 255 16.91 10.11 -10.89
C LYS A 255 18.11 9.25 -11.27
N ALA A 256 18.90 9.67 -12.25
CA ALA A 256 20.11 8.96 -12.66
C ALA A 256 21.14 8.91 -11.53
N ASN A 257 21.39 10.03 -10.84
CA ASN A 257 22.30 10.09 -9.69
C ASN A 257 21.82 9.21 -8.52
N ALA A 258 20.53 9.16 -8.25
CA ALA A 258 19.96 8.26 -7.25
C ALA A 258 20.15 6.78 -7.64
N ALA A 259 20.01 6.43 -8.92
CA ALA A 259 20.26 5.09 -9.43
C ALA A 259 21.74 4.71 -9.31
N ILE A 260 22.67 5.63 -9.60
CA ILE A 260 24.13 5.43 -9.41
C ILE A 260 24.43 5.11 -7.93
N THR A 261 23.91 5.94 -7.01
CA THR A 261 24.13 5.75 -5.56
C THR A 261 23.57 4.41 -5.08
N ALA A 262 22.39 4.02 -5.55
CA ALA A 262 21.77 2.74 -5.20
C ALA A 262 22.59 1.54 -5.76
N ALA A 263 23.11 1.67 -6.97
CA ALA A 263 23.96 0.66 -7.61
C ALA A 263 25.31 0.52 -6.87
N GLU A 264 25.94 1.62 -6.50
CA GLU A 264 27.19 1.63 -5.70
C GLU A 264 27.01 0.91 -4.36
N LYS A 265 25.89 1.20 -3.68
CA LYS A 265 25.55 0.50 -2.44
C LYS A 265 25.37 -1.00 -2.68
N THR A 266 24.65 -1.39 -3.74
CA THR A 266 24.44 -2.81 -4.09
C THR A 266 25.75 -3.51 -4.39
N ILE A 267 26.67 -2.87 -5.10
CA ILE A 267 28.02 -3.39 -5.38
C ILE A 267 28.77 -3.58 -4.07
N ALA A 268 28.84 -2.57 -3.21
CA ALA A 268 29.56 -2.62 -1.94
C ALA A 268 29.02 -3.72 -1.00
N ASP A 269 27.70 -3.81 -0.84
CA ASP A 269 27.05 -4.79 0.01
C ASP A 269 27.33 -6.24 -0.47
N ASN A 270 27.24 -6.48 -1.80
CA ASN A 270 27.49 -7.81 -2.35
C ASN A 270 29.00 -8.13 -2.45
N GLN A 271 29.86 -7.12 -2.67
CA GLN A 271 31.30 -7.30 -2.60
C GLN A 271 31.74 -7.77 -1.20
N LYS A 272 31.18 -7.18 -0.16
CA LYS A 272 31.43 -7.61 1.21
C LYS A 272 31.02 -9.07 1.43
N LEU A 273 29.82 -9.46 0.97
CA LEU A 273 29.35 -10.85 1.08
C LEU A 273 30.19 -11.83 0.26
N TYR A 274 30.65 -11.40 -0.91
CA TYR A 274 31.60 -12.15 -1.74
C TYR A 274 32.95 -12.35 -1.04
N ASP A 275 33.52 -11.31 -0.46
CA ASP A 275 34.80 -11.37 0.27
C ASP A 275 34.69 -12.27 1.52
N GLU A 276 33.59 -12.09 2.31
CA GLU A 276 33.29 -12.93 3.47
C GLU A 276 33.12 -14.42 3.10
N PHE A 277 32.59 -14.72 1.91
CA PHE A 277 32.42 -16.08 1.43
C PHE A 277 33.79 -16.75 1.33
N PHE A 278 34.82 -16.12 0.71
CA PHE A 278 36.16 -16.67 0.57
C PHE A 278 36.94 -16.69 1.89
N GLU A 279 36.71 -15.74 2.78
CA GLU A 279 37.31 -15.76 4.12
C GLU A 279 36.82 -16.94 4.97
N LYS A 280 35.55 -17.32 4.80
CA LYS A 280 34.92 -18.42 5.55
C LYS A 280 35.05 -19.78 4.86
N SER A 281 35.32 -19.81 3.57
CA SER A 281 35.49 -21.07 2.81
C SER A 281 36.83 -21.70 3.08
N ALA A 282 36.82 -22.89 3.69
CA ALA A 282 38.01 -23.72 3.84
C ALA A 282 38.21 -24.69 2.67
N ASP A 283 37.36 -24.68 1.67
CA ASP A 283 37.38 -25.59 0.52
C ASP A 283 38.37 -25.07 -0.54
N PRO A 284 39.42 -25.85 -0.85
CA PRO A 284 40.45 -25.44 -1.79
C PRO A 284 39.98 -25.31 -3.24
N ASP A 285 38.82 -25.87 -3.59
CA ASP A 285 38.25 -25.75 -4.93
C ASP A 285 37.71 -24.34 -5.19
N PHE A 286 37.45 -23.53 -4.14
CA PHE A 286 37.00 -22.15 -4.29
C PHE A 286 38.17 -21.17 -4.38
N VAL A 287 38.64 -20.96 -5.61
CA VAL A 287 39.76 -20.04 -5.89
C VAL A 287 39.17 -18.67 -6.28
N LYS A 288 39.37 -17.65 -5.43
CA LYS A 288 38.80 -16.32 -5.60
C LYS A 288 39.11 -15.69 -6.96
N SER A 289 40.30 -15.84 -7.49
CA SER A 289 40.71 -15.31 -8.81
C SER A 289 40.04 -15.98 -10.00
N GLU A 290 39.44 -17.17 -9.83
CA GLU A 290 38.82 -17.96 -10.88
C GLU A 290 37.28 -17.89 -10.84
N LEU A 291 36.71 -17.17 -9.86
CA LEU A 291 35.25 -17.09 -9.60
C LEU A 291 34.75 -15.64 -9.50
N GLN A 292 35.35 -14.73 -10.26
CA GLN A 292 35.06 -13.28 -10.20
C GLN A 292 33.87 -12.85 -11.06
N THR A 293 33.52 -13.63 -12.07
CA THR A 293 32.42 -13.29 -13.01
C THR A 293 31.37 -14.38 -13.07
N SER A 294 30.16 -14.02 -13.45
CA SER A 294 29.05 -14.95 -13.66
C SER A 294 29.41 -16.04 -14.66
N GLU A 295 30.20 -15.74 -15.69
CA GLU A 295 30.68 -16.73 -16.67
C GLU A 295 31.63 -17.77 -16.04
N GLN A 296 32.59 -17.30 -15.25
CA GLN A 296 33.53 -18.17 -14.55
C GLN A 296 32.81 -19.11 -13.56
N ILE A 297 31.88 -18.56 -12.80
CA ILE A 297 31.08 -19.32 -11.83
C ILE A 297 30.17 -20.32 -12.54
N THR A 298 29.59 -19.97 -13.69
CA THR A 298 28.78 -20.90 -14.48
C THR A 298 29.60 -22.09 -14.97
N LYS A 299 30.80 -21.85 -15.52
CA LYS A 299 31.72 -22.92 -15.93
C LYS A 299 32.11 -23.82 -14.76
N PHE A 300 32.41 -23.22 -13.61
CA PHE A 300 32.74 -23.98 -12.39
C PHE A 300 31.56 -24.83 -11.91
N LYS A 301 30.33 -24.27 -11.95
CA LYS A 301 29.07 -24.97 -11.61
C LYS A 301 28.84 -26.16 -12.56
N GLU A 302 29.05 -25.98 -13.85
CA GLU A 302 28.92 -27.04 -14.85
C GLU A 302 29.89 -28.19 -14.58
N MET A 303 31.19 -27.89 -14.25
CA MET A 303 32.19 -28.87 -13.89
C MET A 303 31.77 -29.66 -12.64
N LEU A 304 31.32 -28.99 -11.59
CA LEU A 304 30.85 -29.64 -10.35
C LEU A 304 29.61 -30.48 -10.59
N THR A 305 28.70 -30.01 -11.47
CA THR A 305 27.47 -30.71 -11.85
C THR A 305 27.82 -32.02 -12.58
N ALA A 306 28.71 -31.97 -13.54
CA ALA A 306 29.16 -33.17 -14.25
C ALA A 306 29.85 -34.18 -13.27
N LYS A 307 30.64 -33.70 -12.34
CA LYS A 307 31.28 -34.54 -11.31
C LYS A 307 30.29 -35.14 -10.34
N ARG A 308 29.26 -34.38 -9.91
CA ARG A 308 28.13 -34.88 -9.12
C ARG A 308 27.36 -35.96 -9.87
N ASP A 309 27.07 -35.76 -11.15
CA ASP A 309 26.24 -36.68 -11.93
C ASP A 309 27.00 -37.99 -12.21
N SER A 310 28.31 -37.96 -12.40
CA SER A 310 29.13 -39.16 -12.48
C SER A 310 29.13 -39.98 -11.17
N LEU A 311 28.96 -39.33 -10.01
CA LEU A 311 28.88 -39.99 -8.71
C LEU A 311 27.49 -40.63 -8.43
N LYS A 312 26.45 -40.31 -9.20
CA LYS A 312 25.13 -40.94 -9.06
C LYS A 312 25.07 -42.35 -9.63
N GLU A 313 25.90 -42.67 -10.60
CA GLU A 313 25.99 -44.00 -11.18
C GLU A 313 26.85 -44.89 -10.29
N ALA A 314 26.26 -45.95 -9.75
CA ALA A 314 26.99 -46.92 -8.94
C ALA A 314 27.80 -47.86 -9.86
N PRO A 315 29.12 -48.08 -9.61
CA PRO A 315 29.90 -49.07 -10.36
C PRO A 315 29.36 -50.49 -10.15
N GLU A 316 29.45 -51.35 -11.19
CA GLU A 316 29.11 -52.77 -11.02
C GLU A 316 30.03 -53.43 -9.99
N GLY A 317 29.45 -54.12 -9.00
CA GLY A 317 30.21 -54.80 -7.94
C GLY A 317 30.67 -53.92 -6.78
N GLU A 318 30.13 -52.72 -6.62
CA GLU A 318 30.45 -51.78 -5.53
C GLU A 318 30.23 -52.42 -4.15
N THR A 319 31.23 -52.35 -3.29
CA THR A 319 31.13 -52.80 -1.88
C THR A 319 30.37 -51.78 -1.02
N ASP A 320 29.89 -52.18 0.16
CA ASP A 320 29.17 -51.27 1.10
C ASP A 320 30.06 -50.10 1.58
N GLU A 321 31.38 -50.32 1.71
CA GLU A 321 32.34 -49.28 2.06
C GLU A 321 32.52 -48.28 0.92
N GLU A 322 32.65 -48.75 -0.33
CA GLU A 322 32.78 -47.89 -1.52
C GLU A 322 31.50 -47.10 -1.77
N LYS A 323 30.33 -47.70 -1.58
CA LYS A 323 29.01 -47.04 -1.64
C LYS A 323 28.93 -45.90 -0.61
N THR A 324 29.29 -46.16 0.63
CA THR A 324 29.29 -45.15 1.70
C THR A 324 30.22 -44.00 1.35
N ALA A 325 31.40 -44.27 0.83
CA ALA A 325 32.37 -43.25 0.38
C ALA A 325 31.83 -42.43 -0.80
N ARG A 326 31.15 -43.06 -1.78
CA ARG A 326 30.56 -42.40 -2.94
C ARG A 326 29.39 -41.50 -2.52
N GLU A 327 28.51 -41.97 -1.63
CA GLU A 327 27.39 -41.18 -1.09
C GLU A 327 27.90 -39.95 -0.29
N ALA A 328 28.97 -40.12 0.47
CA ALA A 328 29.62 -39.01 1.17
C ALA A 328 30.16 -37.95 0.20
N LYS A 329 30.82 -38.36 -0.89
CA LYS A 329 31.30 -37.46 -1.95
C LYS A 329 30.18 -36.80 -2.70
N LEU A 330 29.05 -37.51 -2.93
CA LEU A 330 27.85 -36.94 -3.56
C LEU A 330 27.30 -35.81 -2.70
N LYS A 331 27.13 -36.04 -1.42
CA LYS A 331 26.66 -35.02 -0.45
C LYS A 331 27.60 -33.82 -0.38
N GLU A 332 28.93 -34.06 -0.40
CA GLU A 332 29.91 -32.97 -0.46
C GLU A 332 29.73 -32.13 -1.74
N MET A 333 29.55 -32.78 -2.89
CA MET A 333 29.38 -32.12 -4.17
C MET A 333 28.09 -31.28 -4.22
N GLU A 334 26.99 -31.79 -3.63
CA GLU A 334 25.73 -31.05 -3.49
C GLU A 334 25.88 -29.81 -2.59
N ALA A 335 26.65 -29.92 -1.50
CA ALA A 335 26.95 -28.80 -0.64
C ALA A 335 27.81 -27.74 -1.38
N LYS A 336 28.79 -28.14 -2.17
CA LYS A 336 29.59 -27.24 -3.01
C LYS A 336 28.72 -26.52 -4.04
N LEU A 337 27.85 -27.23 -4.74
CA LEU A 337 26.92 -26.62 -5.70
C LEU A 337 25.99 -25.55 -5.07
N LYS A 338 25.53 -25.80 -3.85
CA LYS A 338 24.72 -24.79 -3.10
C LYS A 338 25.57 -23.57 -2.75
N SER A 339 26.83 -23.76 -2.40
CA SER A 339 27.76 -22.65 -2.13
C SER A 339 28.07 -21.85 -3.40
N VAL A 340 28.23 -22.52 -4.55
CA VAL A 340 28.34 -21.87 -5.87
C VAL A 340 27.15 -21.06 -6.23
N ASP A 341 25.93 -21.56 -5.96
CA ASP A 341 24.67 -20.79 -6.21
C ASP A 341 24.61 -19.52 -5.37
N THR A 342 25.08 -19.59 -4.13
CA THR A 342 25.17 -18.40 -3.26
C THR A 342 26.15 -17.38 -3.82
N LEU A 343 27.34 -17.83 -4.22
CA LEU A 343 28.38 -16.98 -4.82
C LEU A 343 27.90 -16.37 -6.15
N ALA A 344 27.24 -17.15 -6.99
CA ALA A 344 26.64 -16.69 -8.24
C ALA A 344 25.64 -15.57 -8.00
N GLY A 345 24.86 -15.67 -6.93
CA GLY A 345 23.90 -14.62 -6.54
C GLY A 345 24.57 -13.29 -6.19
N TYR A 346 25.72 -13.32 -5.51
CA TYR A 346 26.46 -12.09 -5.20
C TYR A 346 27.06 -11.46 -6.45
N VAL A 347 27.74 -12.27 -7.28
CA VAL A 347 28.41 -11.79 -8.50
C VAL A 347 27.39 -11.25 -9.51
N SER A 348 26.30 -11.96 -9.76
CA SER A 348 25.23 -11.51 -10.68
C SER A 348 24.62 -10.17 -10.25
N LYS A 349 24.42 -9.96 -8.95
CA LYS A 349 23.92 -8.68 -8.44
C LYS A 349 24.94 -7.55 -8.62
N MET A 350 26.23 -7.82 -8.40
CA MET A 350 27.28 -6.85 -8.63
C MET A 350 27.37 -6.46 -10.11
N GLU A 351 27.39 -7.44 -11.02
CA GLU A 351 27.45 -7.19 -12.48
C GLU A 351 26.23 -6.39 -12.96
N SER A 352 25.02 -6.75 -12.52
CA SER A 352 23.79 -6.01 -12.85
C SER A 352 23.83 -4.58 -12.31
N ALA A 353 24.35 -4.39 -11.10
CA ALA A 353 24.49 -3.06 -10.52
C ALA A 353 25.60 -2.24 -11.20
N GLN A 354 26.70 -2.87 -11.61
CA GLN A 354 27.77 -2.23 -12.40
C GLN A 354 27.23 -1.74 -13.75
N GLN A 355 26.41 -2.57 -14.44
CA GLN A 355 25.77 -2.15 -15.68
C GLN A 355 24.82 -0.98 -15.45
N THR A 356 23.96 -1.07 -14.42
CA THR A 356 23.05 0.05 -14.06
C THR A 356 23.80 1.32 -13.74
N LYS A 357 24.94 1.21 -13.02
CA LYS A 357 25.81 2.36 -12.73
C LYS A 357 26.36 2.97 -14.01
N ALA A 358 26.97 2.14 -14.87
CA ALA A 358 27.60 2.57 -16.11
C ALA A 358 26.59 3.26 -17.07
N ASP A 359 25.38 2.70 -17.20
CA ASP A 359 24.31 3.26 -18.03
C ASP A 359 23.88 4.65 -17.53
N ASN A 360 23.74 4.82 -16.21
CA ASN A 360 23.35 6.09 -15.62
C ASN A 360 24.51 7.11 -15.57
N GLU A 361 25.74 6.68 -15.35
CA GLU A 361 26.93 7.54 -15.50
C GLU A 361 27.10 8.06 -16.93
N ALA A 362 26.89 7.20 -17.93
CA ALA A 362 26.90 7.60 -19.33
C ALA A 362 25.78 8.63 -19.64
N LEU A 363 24.60 8.46 -19.02
CA LEU A 363 23.50 9.40 -19.17
C LEU A 363 23.82 10.77 -18.56
N VAL A 364 24.49 10.79 -17.40
CA VAL A 364 24.86 12.03 -16.69
C VAL A 364 26.09 12.69 -17.33
N ALA A 365 27.11 11.88 -17.77
CA ALA A 365 28.37 12.37 -18.32
C ALA A 365 28.23 12.94 -19.75
N ASN A 366 27.24 12.47 -20.53
CA ASN A 366 26.97 12.98 -21.88
C ASN A 366 26.39 14.38 -21.90
N ASP A 367 26.57 15.08 -20.78
CA ASP A 367 26.13 16.45 -20.55
C ASP A 367 24.61 16.61 -20.67
N SER A 368 24.04 17.45 -19.86
CA SER A 368 22.63 17.86 -19.92
C SER A 368 22.10 18.13 -21.36
N ALA A 369 22.98 18.23 -22.36
CA ALA A 369 22.64 18.44 -23.76
C ALA A 369 21.86 17.25 -24.38
N ALA A 370 22.24 16.00 -24.16
CA ALA A 370 21.53 14.86 -24.71
C ALA A 370 20.16 14.69 -24.01
N ILE A 371 20.14 14.80 -22.66
CA ILE A 371 18.88 14.79 -21.88
C ILE A 371 18.01 15.98 -22.31
N ARG A 372 18.59 17.15 -22.46
CA ARG A 372 17.88 18.36 -22.88
C ARG A 372 17.28 18.21 -24.28
N ASN A 373 18.01 17.64 -25.24
CA ASN A 373 17.50 17.40 -26.57
C ASN A 373 16.31 16.42 -26.56
N ASP A 374 16.44 15.33 -25.82
CA ASP A 374 15.35 14.34 -25.66
C ASP A 374 14.11 14.98 -25.02
N VAL A 375 14.28 15.77 -23.93
CA VAL A 375 13.19 16.49 -23.27
C VAL A 375 12.57 17.54 -24.21
N THR A 376 13.37 18.21 -25.02
CA THR A 376 12.87 19.20 -25.97
C THR A 376 12.02 18.55 -27.05
N GLN A 377 12.48 17.44 -27.61
CA GLN A 377 11.68 16.66 -28.59
C GLN A 377 10.39 16.14 -28.01
N ASP A 378 10.42 15.61 -26.76
CA ASP A 378 9.21 15.17 -26.05
C ASP A 378 8.22 16.33 -25.87
N LEU A 379 8.69 17.50 -25.44
CA LEU A 379 7.83 18.68 -25.30
C LEU A 379 7.24 19.14 -26.63
N GLU A 380 8.01 19.15 -27.71
CA GLU A 380 7.52 19.49 -29.05
C GLU A 380 6.44 18.54 -29.54
N GLN A 381 6.60 17.23 -29.28
CA GLN A 381 5.59 16.22 -29.58
C GLN A 381 4.31 16.47 -28.77
N ARG A 382 4.43 16.79 -27.46
CA ARG A 382 3.29 17.12 -26.59
C ARG A 382 2.55 18.35 -27.08
N ILE A 383 3.26 19.40 -27.46
CA ILE A 383 2.66 20.64 -28.01
C ILE A 383 1.93 20.35 -29.33
N THR A 384 2.55 19.58 -30.22
CA THR A 384 1.95 19.17 -31.48
C THR A 384 0.68 18.37 -31.25
N MET A 385 0.75 17.40 -30.34
CA MET A 385 -0.41 16.56 -29.97
C MET A 385 -1.51 17.38 -29.30
N ALA A 386 -1.17 18.31 -28.41
CA ALA A 386 -2.15 19.18 -27.76
C ALA A 386 -2.94 20.01 -28.76
N ASN A 387 -2.26 20.60 -29.75
CA ASN A 387 -2.91 21.34 -30.83
C ASN A 387 -3.81 20.45 -31.71
N ALA A 388 -3.33 19.24 -32.05
CA ALA A 388 -4.12 18.27 -32.80
C ALA A 388 -5.35 17.79 -32.02
N ALA A 389 -5.18 17.48 -30.72
CA ALA A 389 -6.26 17.05 -29.83
C ALA A 389 -7.37 18.11 -29.71
N LEU A 390 -7.00 19.37 -29.50
CA LEU A 390 -7.97 20.46 -29.39
C LEU A 390 -8.77 20.68 -30.69
N SER A 391 -8.22 20.28 -31.83
CA SER A 391 -8.86 20.37 -33.15
C SER A 391 -9.58 19.09 -33.57
N SER A 392 -9.41 17.99 -32.84
CA SER A 392 -9.94 16.67 -33.20
C SER A 392 -11.37 16.49 -32.77
N ASN A 393 -12.08 15.63 -33.53
CA ASN A 393 -13.39 15.10 -33.14
C ASN A 393 -13.33 13.61 -32.76
N ASP A 394 -12.12 13.02 -32.69
CA ASP A 394 -11.89 11.59 -32.44
C ASP A 394 -11.91 11.21 -30.96
N TYR A 395 -12.88 11.76 -30.23
CA TYR A 395 -13.09 11.41 -28.83
C TYR A 395 -14.10 10.29 -28.68
N SER A 396 -13.96 9.53 -27.61
CA SER A 396 -14.80 8.36 -27.30
C SER A 396 -16.23 8.81 -26.95
N ALA A 397 -17.09 8.93 -27.96
CA ALA A 397 -18.46 9.47 -27.83
C ALA A 397 -19.36 8.74 -26.81
N LYS A 398 -19.01 7.50 -26.44
CA LYS A 398 -19.76 6.66 -25.47
C LYS A 398 -19.08 6.56 -24.11
N ALA A 399 -17.92 7.18 -23.93
CA ALA A 399 -17.33 7.35 -22.62
C ALA A 399 -18.07 8.44 -21.85
N THR A 400 -18.20 8.26 -20.54
CA THR A 400 -18.84 9.24 -19.66
C THR A 400 -17.84 9.75 -18.65
N ARG A 401 -17.87 11.04 -18.39
CA ARG A 401 -16.98 11.72 -17.47
C ARG A 401 -17.79 12.51 -16.43
N ILE A 402 -17.49 12.27 -15.15
CA ILE A 402 -17.96 13.10 -14.03
C ILE A 402 -16.72 13.81 -13.50
N GLN A 403 -16.78 15.13 -13.45
CA GLN A 403 -15.67 15.93 -12.92
C GLN A 403 -15.66 15.91 -11.39
N GLY A 404 -14.47 15.98 -10.79
CA GLY A 404 -14.32 16.21 -9.37
C GLY A 404 -14.88 17.58 -8.98
N GLN A 405 -15.61 17.62 -7.87
CA GLN A 405 -16.34 18.81 -7.41
C GLN A 405 -16.18 18.96 -5.92
N ASP A 406 -15.93 20.19 -5.46
CA ASP A 406 -15.97 20.53 -4.04
C ASP A 406 -17.41 20.62 -3.53
N ALA A 407 -17.61 20.28 -2.27
CA ALA A 407 -18.83 20.62 -1.56
C ALA A 407 -18.87 22.13 -1.33
N GLU A 408 -20.09 22.67 -1.39
CA GLU A 408 -20.36 24.10 -1.13
C GLU A 408 -21.59 24.21 -0.23
N ILE A 409 -21.41 24.87 0.90
CA ILE A 409 -22.47 25.19 1.82
C ILE A 409 -22.54 26.71 2.02
N GLU A 410 -23.74 27.20 2.36
CA GLU A 410 -23.95 28.56 2.81
C GLU A 410 -24.39 28.53 4.28
N LEU A 411 -23.58 29.08 5.16
CA LEU A 411 -23.85 29.17 6.60
C LEU A 411 -24.05 30.64 6.96
N ASN A 412 -25.27 31.01 7.42
CA ASN A 412 -25.63 32.39 7.76
C ASN A 412 -25.32 33.37 6.61
N ASN A 413 -25.64 33.00 5.37
CA ASN A 413 -25.34 33.70 4.12
C ASN A 413 -23.85 33.83 3.74
N ALA A 414 -22.96 33.14 4.43
CA ALA A 414 -21.55 33.05 4.04
C ALA A 414 -21.26 31.70 3.38
N THR A 415 -20.60 31.73 2.23
CA THR A 415 -20.28 30.55 1.45
C THR A 415 -18.96 29.91 1.97
N PHE A 416 -18.99 28.61 2.17
CA PHE A 416 -17.83 27.77 2.51
C PHE A 416 -17.70 26.63 1.52
N THR A 417 -16.47 26.29 1.16
CA THR A 417 -16.15 25.17 0.27
C THR A 417 -15.23 24.17 0.96
N SER A 418 -15.37 22.89 0.61
CA SER A 418 -14.53 21.82 1.12
C SER A 418 -14.36 20.73 0.05
N ALA A 419 -13.19 20.14 -0.02
CA ALA A 419 -12.95 18.98 -0.88
C ALA A 419 -13.74 17.73 -0.47
N ALA A 420 -14.32 17.70 0.74
CA ALA A 420 -15.17 16.64 1.25
C ALA A 420 -16.51 17.21 1.71
N ASN A 421 -17.49 16.32 1.99
CA ASN A 421 -18.81 16.73 2.48
C ASN A 421 -18.82 17.15 3.97
N ASN A 422 -17.64 17.29 4.58
CA ASN A 422 -17.47 17.68 5.98
C ASN A 422 -16.84 19.06 6.08
N PHE A 423 -17.43 19.88 6.95
CA PHE A 423 -16.98 21.25 7.24
C PHE A 423 -16.80 21.41 8.74
N THR A 424 -15.64 21.86 9.16
CA THR A 424 -15.37 22.21 10.57
C THR A 424 -15.35 23.72 10.68
N ILE A 425 -16.41 24.29 11.25
CA ILE A 425 -16.62 25.74 11.32
C ILE A 425 -17.08 26.08 12.74
N ASN A 426 -16.37 26.99 13.41
CA ASN A 426 -16.74 27.53 14.71
C ASN A 426 -17.14 26.48 15.76
N GLY A 427 -16.34 25.41 15.89
CA GLY A 427 -16.60 24.31 16.82
C GLY A 427 -17.73 23.34 16.41
N MET A 428 -18.21 23.46 15.20
CA MET A 428 -19.19 22.54 14.64
C MET A 428 -18.61 21.75 13.49
N THR A 429 -18.85 20.45 13.47
CA THR A 429 -18.62 19.59 12.30
C THR A 429 -19.93 19.37 11.58
N ILE A 430 -20.07 19.98 10.43
CA ILE A 430 -21.25 19.90 9.55
C ILE A 430 -20.96 18.89 8.47
N THR A 431 -21.77 17.85 8.33
CA THR A 431 -21.74 16.90 7.22
C THR A 431 -22.89 17.16 6.28
N ALA A 432 -22.60 17.57 5.06
CA ALA A 432 -23.57 17.73 4.00
C ALA A 432 -23.97 16.35 3.45
N LEU A 433 -25.28 16.04 3.43
CA LEU A 433 -25.80 14.73 3.04
C LEU A 433 -26.56 14.78 1.71
N ALA A 434 -27.24 15.90 1.43
CA ALA A 434 -27.96 16.10 0.18
C ALA A 434 -27.93 17.57 -0.26
N GLU A 435 -27.85 17.79 -1.57
CA GLU A 435 -28.04 19.13 -2.17
C GLU A 435 -29.48 19.57 -1.96
N SER A 436 -29.71 20.85 -1.59
CA SER A 436 -31.05 21.38 -1.36
C SER A 436 -31.11 22.88 -1.70
N SER A 437 -32.21 23.27 -2.34
CA SER A 437 -32.56 24.69 -2.49
C SER A 437 -33.12 25.28 -1.21
N GLU A 438 -33.56 24.44 -0.27
CA GLU A 438 -34.15 24.86 1.00
C GLU A 438 -33.06 25.15 2.03
N THR A 439 -33.31 26.19 2.83
CA THR A 439 -32.45 26.50 3.99
C THR A 439 -32.96 25.72 5.21
N VAL A 440 -32.04 24.97 5.85
CA VAL A 440 -32.35 24.29 7.11
C VAL A 440 -31.84 25.12 8.29
N THR A 441 -32.52 25.01 9.41
CA THR A 441 -32.09 25.63 10.67
C THR A 441 -31.31 24.64 11.51
N MET A 442 -30.20 25.10 12.05
CA MET A 442 -29.40 24.37 13.02
C MET A 442 -29.49 25.10 14.37
N THR A 443 -29.81 24.39 15.42
CA THR A 443 -29.86 24.94 16.77
C THR A 443 -28.79 24.24 17.63
N THR A 444 -27.90 25.03 18.19
CA THR A 444 -26.88 24.56 19.14
C THR A 444 -27.24 25.05 20.54
N SER A 445 -27.22 24.16 21.53
CA SER A 445 -27.50 24.46 22.92
C SER A 445 -26.66 23.56 23.84
N ASN A 446 -26.61 23.89 25.12
CA ASN A 446 -26.00 23.03 26.12
C ASN A 446 -26.75 21.69 26.20
N ASP A 447 -26.04 20.60 26.24
CA ASP A 447 -26.55 19.24 26.42
C ASP A 447 -26.65 18.92 27.92
N TYR A 448 -27.65 19.47 28.61
CA TYR A 448 -27.85 19.18 30.03
C TYR A 448 -28.14 17.70 30.30
N ASP A 449 -28.80 17.02 29.39
CA ASP A 449 -29.08 15.57 29.52
C ASP A 449 -27.78 14.76 29.45
N GLY A 450 -26.91 15.06 28.47
CA GLY A 450 -25.62 14.42 28.33
C GLY A 450 -24.65 14.72 29.50
N ILE A 451 -24.71 15.92 30.07
CA ILE A 451 -23.99 16.28 31.29
C ILE A 451 -24.51 15.48 32.49
N TYR A 452 -25.84 15.45 32.67
CA TYR A 452 -26.49 14.67 33.73
C TYR A 452 -26.15 13.19 33.66
N ASP A 453 -26.21 12.60 32.45
CA ASP A 453 -25.87 11.19 32.25
C ASP A 453 -24.39 10.89 32.58
N THR A 454 -23.50 11.84 32.31
CA THR A 454 -22.08 11.71 32.66
C THR A 454 -21.90 11.64 34.18
N ILE A 455 -22.60 12.51 34.92
CA ILE A 455 -22.59 12.51 36.40
C ILE A 455 -23.30 11.27 36.95
N ARG A 456 -24.39 10.85 36.35
CA ARG A 456 -25.14 9.64 36.74
C ARG A 456 -24.30 8.37 36.55
N ASN A 457 -23.49 8.28 35.51
CA ASN A 457 -22.59 7.16 35.27
C ASN A 457 -21.51 7.08 36.36
N LEU A 458 -20.97 8.23 36.84
CA LEU A 458 -20.10 8.25 38.00
C LEU A 458 -20.74 7.57 39.22
N SER A 459 -22.01 7.90 39.50
CA SER A 459 -22.77 7.30 40.60
C SER A 459 -22.95 5.77 40.42
N LYS A 460 -23.20 5.30 39.21
CA LYS A 460 -23.32 3.87 38.93
C LYS A 460 -21.99 3.13 39.10
N ASP A 461 -20.89 3.72 38.63
CA ASP A 461 -19.57 3.12 38.74
C ASP A 461 -19.07 3.03 40.19
N ILE A 462 -19.50 3.96 41.05
CA ILE A 462 -19.24 3.90 42.50
C ILE A 462 -20.01 2.74 43.18
N MET A 463 -21.18 2.40 42.65
CA MET A 463 -22.06 1.37 43.21
C MET A 463 -21.79 -0.04 42.65
N SER A 464 -20.96 -0.20 41.64
CA SER A 464 -20.60 -1.46 41.00
C SER A 464 -19.30 -2.05 41.55
#